data_f4921ecf3657ba63df5b90f732fbf8b8
#
_entry.id   f4921ecf3657ba63df5b90f732fbf8b8
#
_cell.length_a   1.000
_cell.length_b   1.000
_cell.length_c   1.000
_cell.angle_alpha   90.00
_cell.angle_beta   90.00
_cell.angle_gamma   90.00
#
_symmetry.space_group_name_H-M   'P 1'
#
loop_
_entity.id
_entity.type
_entity.pdbx_description
1 polymer ?
#
loop_
_entity_poly.entity_id
_entity_poly.type
_entity_poly.pdbx_seq_one_letter_code
_entity_poly.pdbx_strand_id
1 'polypeptide(L)'
;METAALIVVLVILLALFFDFTNGFHDTANAMATPIATGALKPKTAVLLAAVLNLVGAFLSTEVSKTVSHGIIREDTIQGDVFLPMIFAGLIGAITWNMLTWLLGLPSSSSHALFGGLIGATLVGVGVNGIDFGMVLSKIILPALIAPLTAGIIAFAATKLAYSITRRYDGKPDGRDGFRWGQIFTSSLVALAHGTNDAQKTMGVITLALITVGWQSSEQADPYLWVIIACAVTIALGTYLGGWRIIRTLGKGLTEVKPAQGFSAESSTAATILASSAFGFALSTTQVASGSVIGSGLGRRGSTVRWRTAGRIAIGWLLTLPAAGAVGALAALLITWLGLWGIAIDAVLALAVIIGLFLRSRKDAVTSANAMSDVAESGLAIEHPDTPPPTRRQQRIIEAKAEAKARAEAREKVKAQAKADAKAKAAAKAAKKTPKTGASTRVDGPGVDSPETAKSEESK
;
A
#
# COMPACT_ATOMS: atom_id res chain seq x y z
N MET A 1 17.49 28.16 -24.79
CA MET A 1 18.39 27.41 -23.90
C MET A 1 18.04 27.60 -22.42
N GLU A 2 17.83 28.81 -21.91
CA GLU A 2 17.51 29.03 -20.48
C GLU A 2 16.19 28.40 -20.03
N THR A 3 15.15 28.48 -20.84
CA THR A 3 13.83 27.91 -20.53
C THR A 3 13.87 26.37 -20.48
N ALA A 4 14.58 25.73 -21.42
CA ALA A 4 14.72 24.27 -21.43
C ALA A 4 15.50 23.79 -20.20
N ALA A 5 16.59 24.50 -19.83
CA ALA A 5 17.35 24.19 -18.63
C ALA A 5 16.50 24.29 -17.35
N LEU A 6 15.63 25.31 -17.24
CA LEU A 6 14.71 25.43 -16.12
C LEU A 6 13.73 24.25 -16.04
N ILE A 7 13.13 23.86 -17.17
CA ILE A 7 12.21 22.73 -17.20
C ILE A 7 12.92 21.41 -16.83
N VAL A 8 14.15 21.18 -17.32
CA VAL A 8 14.94 20.01 -16.91
C VAL A 8 15.14 19.97 -15.40
N VAL A 9 15.52 21.10 -14.80
CA VAL A 9 15.72 21.16 -13.34
C VAL A 9 14.41 20.85 -12.61
N LEU A 10 13.28 21.39 -13.07
CA LEU A 10 11.97 21.09 -12.50
C LEU A 10 11.59 19.61 -12.64
N VAL A 11 11.86 19.00 -13.80
CA VAL A 11 11.63 17.56 -14.02
C VAL A 11 12.50 16.74 -13.08
N ILE A 12 13.78 17.06 -12.94
CA ILE A 12 14.69 16.34 -12.04
C ILE A 12 14.20 16.44 -10.58
N LEU A 13 13.85 17.65 -10.12
CA LEU A 13 13.34 17.83 -8.76
C LEU A 13 12.03 17.06 -8.53
N LEU A 14 11.14 17.08 -9.50
CA LEU A 14 9.87 16.35 -9.44
C LEU A 14 10.08 14.83 -9.51
N ALA A 15 11.03 14.35 -10.30
CA ALA A 15 11.41 12.94 -10.37
C ALA A 15 12.02 12.47 -9.03
N LEU A 16 12.91 13.25 -8.44
CA LEU A 16 13.44 12.95 -7.11
C LEU A 16 12.34 12.99 -6.04
N PHE A 17 11.39 13.92 -6.13
CA PHE A 17 10.25 13.94 -5.21
C PHE A 17 9.33 12.72 -5.43
N PHE A 18 9.13 12.28 -6.67
CA PHE A 18 8.45 11.00 -6.95
C PHE A 18 9.17 9.84 -6.27
N ASP A 19 10.49 9.76 -6.40
CA ASP A 19 11.32 8.71 -5.78
C ASP A 19 11.23 8.72 -4.25
N PHE A 20 11.24 9.91 -3.66
CA PHE A 20 11.00 10.09 -2.22
C PHE A 20 9.62 9.58 -1.81
N THR A 21 8.56 9.91 -2.57
CA THR A 21 7.20 9.41 -2.30
C THR A 21 7.11 7.89 -2.49
N ASN A 22 7.81 7.35 -3.46
CA ASN A 22 7.94 5.92 -3.68
C ASN A 22 8.61 5.22 -2.49
N GLY A 23 9.72 5.79 -2.00
CA GLY A 23 10.44 5.25 -0.84
C GLY A 23 9.55 5.05 0.38
N PHE A 24 8.77 6.07 0.79
CA PHE A 24 7.90 5.91 1.95
C PHE A 24 6.62 5.11 1.64
N HIS A 25 6.10 5.17 0.42
CA HIS A 25 4.94 4.38 0.01
C HIS A 25 5.26 2.89 0.05
N ASP A 26 6.39 2.49 -0.49
CA ASP A 26 6.74 1.09 -0.74
C ASP A 26 7.61 0.45 0.35
N THR A 27 8.01 1.19 1.39
CA THR A 27 8.65 0.62 2.61
C THR A 27 7.87 -0.58 3.17
N ALA A 28 6.54 -0.57 3.02
CA ALA A 28 5.65 -1.63 3.48
C ALA A 28 5.91 -2.97 2.80
N ASN A 29 6.35 -2.98 1.55
CA ASN A 29 6.59 -4.19 0.76
C ASN A 29 7.68 -5.08 1.39
N ALA A 30 8.68 -4.46 2.01
CA ALA A 30 9.76 -5.16 2.71
C ALA A 30 9.51 -5.33 4.20
N MET A 31 8.89 -4.34 4.87
CA MET A 31 8.90 -4.24 6.32
C MET A 31 7.55 -4.49 7.01
N ALA A 32 6.45 -4.61 6.27
CA ALA A 32 5.14 -4.84 6.89
C ALA A 32 5.05 -6.19 7.62
N THR A 33 5.57 -7.25 7.02
CA THR A 33 5.54 -8.61 7.59
C THR A 33 6.48 -8.78 8.77
N PRO A 34 7.78 -8.37 8.77
CA PRO A 34 8.65 -8.52 9.92
C PRO A 34 8.25 -7.64 11.11
N ILE A 35 7.60 -6.49 10.85
CA ILE A 35 7.01 -5.68 11.92
C ILE A 35 5.76 -6.36 12.48
N ALA A 36 4.88 -6.90 11.63
CA ALA A 36 3.65 -7.57 12.06
C ALA A 36 3.89 -8.85 12.86
N THR A 37 4.94 -9.60 12.53
CA THR A 37 5.35 -10.81 13.25
C THR A 37 6.17 -10.53 14.53
N GLY A 38 6.59 -9.27 14.72
CA GLY A 38 7.48 -8.87 15.81
C GLY A 38 8.95 -9.29 15.59
N ALA A 39 9.32 -9.72 14.38
CA ALA A 39 10.71 -10.04 14.04
C ALA A 39 11.62 -8.81 14.15
N LEU A 40 11.12 -7.64 13.70
CA LEU A 40 11.81 -6.36 13.79
C LEU A 40 10.95 -5.30 14.50
N LYS A 41 11.61 -4.45 15.29
CA LYS A 41 10.98 -3.25 15.84
C LYS A 41 10.72 -2.24 14.71
N PRO A 42 9.59 -1.50 14.72
CA PRO A 42 9.22 -0.61 13.62
C PRO A 42 10.31 0.36 13.17
N LYS A 43 10.95 1.08 14.11
CA LYS A 43 12.02 2.05 13.78
C LYS A 43 13.28 1.38 13.22
N THR A 44 13.66 0.22 13.78
CA THR A 44 14.82 -0.55 13.30
C THR A 44 14.55 -1.10 11.91
N ALA A 45 13.32 -1.55 11.63
CA ALA A 45 12.93 -2.05 10.33
C ALA A 45 13.06 -1.00 9.23
N VAL A 46 12.50 0.20 9.43
CA VAL A 46 12.59 1.27 8.41
C VAL A 46 14.01 1.81 8.23
N LEU A 47 14.82 1.85 9.30
CA LEU A 47 16.24 2.21 9.19
C LEU A 47 17.02 1.19 8.36
N LEU A 48 16.82 -0.10 8.67
CA LEU A 48 17.44 -1.21 7.92
C LEU A 48 17.03 -1.16 6.44
N ALA A 49 15.73 -0.96 6.17
CA ALA A 49 15.22 -0.84 4.81
C ALA A 49 15.82 0.35 4.08
N ALA A 50 15.94 1.52 4.73
CA ALA A 50 16.53 2.72 4.12
C ALA A 50 17.99 2.50 3.70
N VAL A 51 18.80 1.91 4.58
CA VAL A 51 20.20 1.59 4.27
C VAL A 51 20.30 0.59 3.12
N LEU A 52 19.46 -0.46 3.12
CA LEU A 52 19.50 -1.49 2.09
C LEU A 52 18.91 -1.00 0.76
N ASN A 53 17.93 -0.13 0.75
CA ASN A 53 17.45 0.54 -0.46
C ASN A 53 18.54 1.41 -1.08
N LEU A 54 19.27 2.18 -0.25
CA LEU A 54 20.40 2.96 -0.71
C LEU A 54 21.47 2.09 -1.37
N VAL A 55 21.87 1.00 -0.72
CA VAL A 55 22.86 0.05 -1.28
C VAL A 55 22.31 -0.61 -2.56
N GLY A 56 21.05 -1.04 -2.53
CA GLY A 56 20.39 -1.69 -3.67
C GLY A 56 20.38 -0.85 -4.93
N ALA A 57 20.23 0.47 -4.81
CA ALA A 57 20.21 1.40 -5.93
C ALA A 57 21.53 1.42 -6.77
N PHE A 58 22.64 0.96 -6.19
CA PHE A 58 23.94 0.87 -6.88
C PHE A 58 24.21 -0.48 -7.55
N LEU A 59 23.33 -1.49 -7.36
CA LEU A 59 23.64 -2.86 -7.80
C LEU A 59 23.38 -3.12 -9.28
N SER A 60 22.53 -2.33 -9.94
CA SER A 60 22.16 -2.52 -11.34
C SER A 60 21.63 -1.23 -11.95
N THR A 61 21.66 -1.13 -13.28
CA THR A 61 21.08 -0.04 -14.09
C THR A 61 20.16 -0.56 -15.21
N GLU A 62 19.93 -1.86 -15.29
CA GLU A 62 19.19 -2.49 -16.41
C GLU A 62 17.72 -2.03 -16.50
N VAL A 63 17.06 -1.83 -15.36
CA VAL A 63 15.68 -1.30 -15.34
C VAL A 63 15.66 0.17 -15.80
N SER A 64 16.69 0.96 -15.44
CA SER A 64 16.82 2.34 -15.88
C SER A 64 16.89 2.44 -17.41
N LYS A 65 17.68 1.56 -18.05
CA LYS A 65 17.79 1.46 -19.51
C LYS A 65 16.44 1.17 -20.17
N THR A 66 15.67 0.24 -19.59
CA THR A 66 14.33 -0.07 -20.10
C THR A 66 13.35 1.12 -19.97
N VAL A 67 13.46 1.91 -18.90
CA VAL A 67 12.61 3.07 -18.70
C VAL A 67 12.99 4.22 -19.63
N SER A 68 14.30 4.47 -19.81
CA SER A 68 14.77 5.57 -20.65
C SER A 68 14.57 5.34 -22.15
N HIS A 69 14.58 4.08 -22.64
CA HIS A 69 14.57 3.79 -24.09
C HIS A 69 13.41 2.89 -24.55
N GLY A 70 12.48 2.48 -23.67
CA GLY A 70 11.60 1.38 -24.04
C GLY A 70 10.10 1.71 -24.16
N ILE A 71 9.58 2.71 -23.47
CA ILE A 71 8.12 2.92 -23.35
C ILE A 71 7.65 4.04 -24.26
N ILE A 72 8.47 5.08 -24.38
CA ILE A 72 8.18 6.26 -25.19
C ILE A 72 9.11 6.26 -26.38
N ARG A 73 8.56 6.48 -27.56
CA ARG A 73 9.33 6.52 -28.81
C ARG A 73 9.98 7.88 -28.95
N GLU A 74 11.29 7.94 -28.66
CA GLU A 74 12.09 9.17 -28.71
C GLU A 74 12.19 9.71 -30.17
N ASP A 75 12.25 8.81 -31.16
CA ASP A 75 12.35 9.12 -32.58
C ASP A 75 11.14 9.87 -33.16
N THR A 76 10.01 9.80 -32.49
CA THR A 76 8.75 10.46 -32.92
C THR A 76 8.51 11.81 -32.24
N ILE A 77 9.37 12.23 -31.29
CA ILE A 77 9.08 13.36 -30.40
C ILE A 77 10.13 14.45 -30.55
N GLN A 78 9.68 15.68 -30.82
CA GLN A 78 10.54 16.86 -30.76
C GLN A 78 10.82 17.23 -29.30
N GLY A 79 12.08 17.53 -28.96
CA GLY A 79 12.54 17.76 -27.58
C GLY A 79 11.75 18.85 -26.83
N ASP A 80 11.30 19.87 -27.51
CA ASP A 80 10.54 20.97 -26.91
C ASP A 80 9.16 20.56 -26.37
N VAL A 81 8.56 19.49 -26.92
CA VAL A 81 7.24 18.97 -26.47
C VAL A 81 7.42 17.90 -25.41
N PHE A 82 8.47 17.11 -25.51
CA PHE A 82 8.62 15.89 -24.69
C PHE A 82 8.93 16.16 -23.23
N LEU A 83 9.82 17.10 -22.95
CA LEU A 83 10.21 17.43 -21.59
C LEU A 83 9.03 17.93 -20.73
N PRO A 84 8.15 18.82 -21.22
CA PRO A 84 6.88 19.15 -20.55
C PRO A 84 5.96 17.95 -20.33
N MET A 85 5.97 16.94 -21.21
CA MET A 85 5.16 15.71 -21.02
C MET A 85 5.70 14.83 -19.91
N ILE A 86 7.03 14.75 -19.76
CA ILE A 86 7.63 14.07 -18.59
C ILE A 86 7.20 14.75 -17.29
N PHE A 87 7.23 16.08 -17.25
CA PHE A 87 6.78 16.88 -16.10
C PHE A 87 5.31 16.59 -15.76
N ALA A 88 4.40 16.64 -16.74
CA ALA A 88 2.98 16.33 -16.55
C ALA A 88 2.76 14.87 -16.08
N GLY A 89 3.49 13.92 -16.64
CA GLY A 89 3.43 12.52 -16.26
C GLY A 89 3.84 12.26 -14.80
N LEU A 90 4.89 12.94 -14.35
CA LEU A 90 5.35 12.86 -12.95
C LEU A 90 4.30 13.44 -11.98
N ILE A 91 3.61 14.53 -12.35
CA ILE A 91 2.48 15.06 -11.54
C ILE A 91 1.40 14.00 -11.38
N GLY A 92 1.03 13.30 -12.47
CA GLY A 92 0.07 12.19 -12.42
C GLY A 92 0.50 11.10 -11.46
N ALA A 93 1.75 10.67 -11.55
CA ALA A 93 2.33 9.64 -10.71
C ALA A 93 2.35 10.02 -9.23
N ILE A 94 2.84 11.21 -8.90
CA ILE A 94 2.95 11.70 -7.52
C ILE A 94 1.57 11.87 -6.90
N THR A 95 0.63 12.48 -7.64
CA THR A 95 -0.74 12.68 -7.16
C THR A 95 -1.40 11.35 -6.79
N TRP A 96 -1.25 10.33 -7.64
CA TRP A 96 -1.79 9.01 -7.36
C TRP A 96 -1.11 8.33 -6.18
N ASN A 97 0.22 8.37 -6.09
CA ASN A 97 0.98 7.81 -4.97
C ASN A 97 0.57 8.44 -3.63
N MET A 98 0.46 9.77 -3.59
CA MET A 98 0.05 10.50 -2.39
C MET A 98 -1.38 10.19 -1.97
N LEU A 99 -2.30 10.08 -2.94
CA LEU A 99 -3.69 9.72 -2.68
C LEU A 99 -3.82 8.29 -2.12
N THR A 100 -3.18 7.32 -2.75
CA THR A 100 -3.23 5.91 -2.32
C THR A 100 -2.53 5.71 -0.98
N TRP A 101 -1.43 6.44 -0.72
CA TRP A 101 -0.79 6.46 0.59
C TRP A 101 -1.73 7.01 1.67
N LEU A 102 -2.43 8.13 1.42
CA LEU A 102 -3.41 8.70 2.35
C LEU A 102 -4.52 7.68 2.68
N LEU A 103 -4.99 6.94 1.68
CA LEU A 103 -6.02 5.91 1.83
C LEU A 103 -5.48 4.61 2.47
N GLY A 104 -4.15 4.48 2.64
CA GLY A 104 -3.50 3.25 3.10
C GLY A 104 -3.67 2.08 2.13
N LEU A 105 -3.83 2.37 0.84
CA LEU A 105 -3.98 1.37 -0.22
C LEU A 105 -2.61 1.04 -0.82
N PRO A 106 -2.14 -0.20 -0.75
CA PRO A 106 -0.93 -0.64 -1.43
C PRO A 106 -1.16 -0.63 -2.94
N SER A 107 -0.82 0.48 -3.59
CA SER A 107 -0.87 0.64 -5.05
C SER A 107 0.50 0.46 -5.67
N SER A 108 0.56 0.40 -7.00
CA SER A 108 1.82 0.27 -7.73
C SER A 108 2.39 1.62 -8.12
N SER A 109 3.47 2.05 -7.46
CA SER A 109 4.20 3.27 -7.84
C SER A 109 4.74 3.20 -9.27
N SER A 110 5.16 2.01 -9.74
CA SER A 110 5.58 1.81 -11.14
C SER A 110 4.46 2.07 -12.14
N HIS A 111 3.27 1.51 -11.88
CA HIS A 111 2.12 1.75 -12.75
C HIS A 111 1.62 3.20 -12.68
N ALA A 112 1.77 3.87 -11.54
CA ALA A 112 1.48 5.29 -11.43
C ALA A 112 2.42 6.12 -12.31
N LEU A 113 3.73 5.80 -12.28
CA LEU A 113 4.73 6.46 -13.12
C LEU A 113 4.43 6.26 -14.61
N PHE A 114 4.30 4.99 -15.03
CA PHE A 114 4.06 4.68 -16.44
C PHE A 114 2.69 5.19 -16.90
N GLY A 115 1.66 5.08 -16.08
CA GLY A 115 0.34 5.63 -16.38
C GLY A 115 0.39 7.13 -16.61
N GLY A 116 1.03 7.88 -15.70
CA GLY A 116 1.21 9.32 -15.83
C GLY A 116 1.94 9.70 -17.12
N LEU A 117 3.07 9.05 -17.40
CA LEU A 117 3.86 9.29 -18.62
C LEU A 117 3.05 8.96 -19.89
N ILE A 118 2.39 7.80 -19.94
CA ILE A 118 1.54 7.41 -21.08
C ILE A 118 0.41 8.41 -21.28
N GLY A 119 -0.29 8.79 -20.22
CA GLY A 119 -1.39 9.75 -20.31
C GLY A 119 -0.97 11.13 -20.82
N ALA A 120 0.16 11.63 -20.31
CA ALA A 120 0.74 12.90 -20.76
C ALA A 120 1.19 12.83 -22.22
N THR A 121 1.87 11.74 -22.62
CA THR A 121 2.35 11.55 -23.99
C THR A 121 1.19 11.41 -24.98
N LEU A 122 0.12 10.71 -24.61
CA LEU A 122 -1.10 10.62 -25.46
C LEU A 122 -1.68 11.98 -25.82
N VAL A 123 -1.64 12.93 -24.90
CA VAL A 123 -2.17 14.29 -25.11
C VAL A 123 -1.17 15.14 -25.88
N GLY A 124 0.11 15.12 -25.50
CA GLY A 124 1.11 16.02 -26.07
C GLY A 124 1.63 15.58 -27.43
N VAL A 125 1.66 14.27 -27.70
CA VAL A 125 2.29 13.68 -28.90
C VAL A 125 1.30 12.83 -29.70
N GLY A 126 0.32 12.25 -29.01
CA GLY A 126 -0.62 11.30 -29.60
C GLY A 126 -0.19 9.84 -29.45
N VAL A 127 -0.96 8.94 -30.06
CA VAL A 127 -0.79 7.48 -29.94
C VAL A 127 0.56 6.98 -30.52
N ASN A 128 1.12 7.69 -31.48
CA ASN A 128 2.39 7.32 -32.13
C ASN A 128 3.60 7.48 -31.21
N GLY A 129 3.50 8.32 -30.18
CA GLY A 129 4.55 8.54 -29.18
C GLY A 129 4.73 7.38 -28.19
N ILE A 130 3.88 6.34 -28.25
CA ILE A 130 3.90 5.23 -27.29
C ILE A 130 4.17 3.93 -28.00
N ASP A 131 5.08 3.12 -27.44
CA ASP A 131 5.26 1.74 -27.84
C ASP A 131 4.30 0.82 -27.05
N PHE A 132 3.12 0.56 -27.60
CA PHE A 132 2.13 -0.32 -26.97
C PHE A 132 2.62 -1.77 -26.84
N GLY A 133 3.55 -2.22 -27.68
CA GLY A 133 4.17 -3.53 -27.56
C GLY A 133 5.02 -3.63 -26.30
N MET A 134 5.80 -2.59 -26.01
CA MET A 134 6.57 -2.47 -24.78
C MET A 134 5.67 -2.29 -23.55
N VAL A 135 4.62 -1.48 -23.64
CA VAL A 135 3.61 -1.34 -22.56
C VAL A 135 2.99 -2.68 -22.22
N LEU A 136 2.57 -3.44 -23.24
CA LEU A 136 1.97 -4.76 -23.02
C LEU A 136 2.98 -5.74 -22.42
N SER A 137 4.18 -5.86 -23.01
CA SER A 137 5.17 -6.88 -22.65
C SER A 137 5.95 -6.56 -21.38
N LYS A 138 6.23 -5.29 -21.08
CA LYS A 138 7.07 -4.87 -19.95
C LYS A 138 6.27 -4.33 -18.75
N ILE A 139 5.00 -3.96 -18.94
CA ILE A 139 4.16 -3.40 -17.87
C ILE A 139 2.96 -4.29 -17.58
N ILE A 140 2.08 -4.51 -18.57
CA ILE A 140 0.78 -5.17 -18.34
C ILE A 140 0.93 -6.66 -18.06
N LEU A 141 1.67 -7.39 -18.92
CA LEU A 141 1.89 -8.82 -18.70
C LEU A 141 2.62 -9.13 -17.39
N PRO A 142 3.73 -8.43 -17.05
CA PRO A 142 4.36 -8.62 -15.74
C PRO A 142 3.46 -8.26 -14.57
N ALA A 143 2.57 -7.26 -14.70
CA ALA A 143 1.62 -6.88 -13.67
C ALA A 143 0.63 -8.00 -13.31
N LEU A 144 0.27 -8.83 -14.28
CA LEU A 144 -0.63 -9.98 -14.08
C LEU A 144 0.14 -11.22 -13.61
N ILE A 145 1.29 -11.48 -14.23
CA ILE A 145 2.05 -12.73 -14.02
C ILE A 145 2.83 -12.70 -12.71
N ALA A 146 3.51 -11.58 -12.40
CA ALA A 146 4.42 -11.51 -11.27
C ALA A 146 3.76 -11.76 -9.90
N PRO A 147 2.62 -11.13 -9.54
CA PRO A 147 1.96 -11.39 -8.26
C PRO A 147 1.43 -12.83 -8.16
N LEU A 148 0.98 -13.43 -9.27
CA LEU A 148 0.53 -14.81 -9.31
C LEU A 148 1.71 -15.78 -9.10
N THR A 149 2.80 -15.58 -9.84
CA THR A 149 4.02 -16.40 -9.72
C THR A 149 4.59 -16.30 -8.30
N ALA A 150 4.75 -15.09 -7.78
CA ALA A 150 5.25 -14.88 -6.43
C ALA A 150 4.31 -15.48 -5.38
N GLY A 151 3.00 -15.39 -5.57
CA GLY A 151 2.00 -16.02 -4.71
C GLY A 151 2.08 -17.55 -4.71
N ILE A 152 2.24 -18.17 -5.87
CA ILE A 152 2.40 -19.63 -6.00
C ILE A 152 3.68 -20.11 -5.32
N ILE A 153 4.80 -19.39 -5.54
CA ILE A 153 6.08 -19.71 -4.89
C ILE A 153 5.96 -19.58 -3.38
N ALA A 154 5.38 -18.48 -2.88
CA ALA A 154 5.19 -18.27 -1.45
C ALA A 154 4.25 -19.31 -0.82
N PHE A 155 3.19 -19.72 -1.52
CA PHE A 155 2.30 -20.81 -1.11
C PHE A 155 3.06 -22.13 -0.97
N ALA A 156 3.84 -22.51 -1.97
CA ALA A 156 4.62 -23.74 -1.96
C ALA A 156 5.70 -23.73 -0.87
N ALA A 157 6.43 -22.60 -0.75
CA ALA A 157 7.45 -22.40 0.27
C ALA A 157 6.86 -22.47 1.69
N THR A 158 5.68 -21.86 1.91
CA THR A 158 4.98 -21.93 3.21
C THR A 158 4.56 -23.36 3.52
N LYS A 159 3.95 -24.08 2.57
CA LYS A 159 3.62 -25.52 2.77
C LYS A 159 4.83 -26.35 3.12
N LEU A 160 5.94 -26.13 2.42
CA LEU A 160 7.20 -26.84 2.68
C LEU A 160 7.74 -26.51 4.07
N ALA A 161 7.79 -25.22 4.45
CA ALA A 161 8.24 -24.79 5.78
C ALA A 161 7.44 -25.46 6.90
N TYR A 162 6.11 -25.43 6.81
CA TYR A 162 5.24 -26.09 7.79
C TYR A 162 5.32 -27.64 7.76
N SER A 163 5.59 -28.23 6.59
CA SER A 163 5.79 -29.69 6.49
C SER A 163 7.07 -30.14 7.20
N ILE A 164 8.17 -29.41 7.01
CA ILE A 164 9.47 -29.70 7.63
C ILE A 164 9.39 -29.50 9.15
N THR A 165 8.71 -28.44 9.61
CA THR A 165 8.64 -28.08 11.03
C THR A 165 7.53 -28.77 11.80
N ARG A 166 6.74 -29.62 11.17
CA ARG A 166 5.63 -30.38 11.79
C ARG A 166 6.06 -31.16 13.05
N ARG A 167 7.30 -31.63 13.09
CA ARG A 167 7.86 -32.35 14.23
C ARG A 167 8.22 -31.45 15.43
N TYR A 168 8.23 -30.13 15.20
CA TYR A 168 8.61 -29.09 16.17
C TYR A 168 7.41 -28.23 16.59
N ASP A 169 6.20 -28.56 16.12
CA ASP A 169 4.97 -27.84 16.52
C ASP A 169 4.83 -27.93 18.05
N GLY A 170 4.80 -26.74 18.67
CA GLY A 170 4.72 -26.60 20.12
C GLY A 170 6.04 -26.46 20.86
N LYS A 171 7.22 -26.54 20.20
CA LYS A 171 8.52 -26.28 20.83
C LYS A 171 8.98 -24.84 20.52
N PRO A 172 9.62 -24.15 21.49
CA PRO A 172 10.10 -22.75 21.33
C PRO A 172 11.12 -22.60 20.20
N ASP A 173 11.93 -23.60 19.94
CA ASP A 173 13.17 -23.54 19.16
C ASP A 173 12.97 -23.37 17.66
N GLY A 174 11.81 -23.77 17.10
CA GLY A 174 11.50 -23.56 15.67
C GLY A 174 11.10 -22.12 15.32
N ARG A 175 10.78 -21.30 16.32
CA ARG A 175 10.31 -19.91 16.08
C ARG A 175 11.45 -18.95 15.84
N ASP A 176 12.57 -19.11 16.52
CA ASP A 176 13.71 -18.19 16.42
C ASP A 176 14.43 -18.32 15.09
N GLY A 177 14.55 -19.53 14.52
CA GLY A 177 15.12 -19.74 13.20
C GLY A 177 14.36 -19.02 12.11
N PHE A 178 13.03 -19.12 12.09
CA PHE A 178 12.19 -18.40 11.12
C PHE A 178 12.19 -16.90 11.35
N ARG A 179 12.31 -16.43 12.58
CA ARG A 179 12.43 -15.01 12.89
C ARG A 179 13.72 -14.43 12.32
N TRP A 180 14.85 -15.07 12.55
CA TRP A 180 16.15 -14.67 11.97
C TRP A 180 16.14 -14.79 10.45
N GLY A 181 15.58 -15.88 9.92
CA GLY A 181 15.37 -16.07 8.50
C GLY A 181 14.53 -14.93 7.90
N GLN A 182 13.47 -14.52 8.60
CA GLN A 182 12.60 -13.41 8.16
C GLN A 182 13.33 -12.06 8.17
N ILE A 183 14.18 -11.78 9.17
CA ILE A 183 15.02 -10.57 9.17
C ILE A 183 15.95 -10.57 7.96
N PHE A 184 16.56 -11.70 7.64
CA PHE A 184 17.42 -11.83 6.47
C PHE A 184 16.64 -11.65 5.15
N THR A 185 15.50 -12.32 5.00
CA THR A 185 14.71 -12.23 3.76
C THR A 185 14.06 -10.89 3.56
N SER A 186 13.58 -10.22 4.62
CA SER A 186 13.08 -8.84 4.54
C SER A 186 14.20 -7.86 4.17
N SER A 187 15.42 -8.11 4.64
CA SER A 187 16.60 -7.35 4.20
C SER A 187 16.87 -7.53 2.71
N LEU A 188 16.76 -8.75 2.19
CA LEU A 188 16.87 -9.00 0.76
C LEU A 188 15.74 -8.33 -0.04
N VAL A 189 14.51 -8.30 0.48
CA VAL A 189 13.41 -7.55 -0.17
C VAL A 189 13.70 -6.07 -0.22
N ALA A 190 14.23 -5.48 0.85
CA ALA A 190 14.61 -4.06 0.86
C ALA A 190 15.73 -3.77 -0.14
N LEU A 191 16.75 -4.62 -0.21
CA LEU A 191 17.81 -4.51 -1.20
C LEU A 191 17.26 -4.61 -2.62
N ALA A 192 16.41 -5.62 -2.89
CA ALA A 192 15.76 -5.83 -4.18
C ALA A 192 14.86 -4.65 -4.58
N HIS A 193 14.15 -4.06 -3.61
CA HIS A 193 13.33 -2.86 -3.83
C HIS A 193 14.18 -1.69 -4.29
N GLY A 194 15.28 -1.37 -3.60
CA GLY A 194 16.22 -0.33 -4.02
C GLY A 194 16.80 -0.60 -5.41
N THR A 195 17.15 -1.86 -5.70
CA THR A 195 17.66 -2.28 -7.01
C THR A 195 16.63 -2.15 -8.14
N ASN A 196 15.34 -2.21 -7.87
CA ASN A 196 14.30 -2.08 -8.89
C ASN A 196 13.75 -0.64 -8.98
N ASP A 197 13.35 -0.07 -7.84
CA ASP A 197 12.50 1.11 -7.83
C ASP A 197 13.29 2.42 -8.01
N ALA A 198 14.49 2.54 -7.44
CA ALA A 198 15.34 3.71 -7.69
C ALA A 198 15.71 3.86 -9.18
N GLN A 199 15.87 2.73 -9.88
CA GLN A 199 16.22 2.74 -11.30
C GLN A 199 15.13 3.33 -12.20
N LYS A 200 13.86 3.27 -11.81
CA LYS A 200 12.76 3.86 -12.58
C LYS A 200 12.91 5.37 -12.63
N THR A 201 13.23 5.97 -11.49
CA THR A 201 13.51 7.42 -11.40
C THR A 201 14.80 7.79 -12.13
N MET A 202 15.86 6.97 -11.98
CA MET A 202 17.08 7.14 -12.74
C MET A 202 16.79 7.15 -14.26
N GLY A 203 15.95 6.23 -14.75
CA GLY A 203 15.57 6.15 -16.16
C GLY A 203 14.80 7.40 -16.62
N VAL A 204 13.88 7.93 -15.82
CA VAL A 204 13.16 9.17 -16.15
C VAL A 204 14.09 10.38 -16.20
N ILE A 205 15.03 10.51 -15.25
CA ILE A 205 16.02 11.59 -15.25
C ILE A 205 16.95 11.45 -16.45
N THR A 206 17.44 10.24 -16.74
CA THR A 206 18.28 9.95 -17.91
C THR A 206 17.55 10.30 -19.22
N LEU A 207 16.29 9.92 -19.35
CA LEU A 207 15.44 10.27 -20.48
C LEU A 207 15.32 11.80 -20.65
N ALA A 208 15.09 12.54 -19.56
CA ALA A 208 15.04 14.00 -19.61
C ALA A 208 16.39 14.62 -20.05
N LEU A 209 17.53 14.06 -19.58
CA LEU A 209 18.85 14.52 -19.96
C LEU A 209 19.18 14.24 -21.45
N ILE A 210 18.77 13.07 -21.96
CA ILE A 210 18.90 12.70 -23.37
C ILE A 210 18.07 13.66 -24.23
N THR A 211 16.83 13.94 -23.83
CA THR A 211 15.90 14.82 -24.57
C THR A 211 16.49 16.21 -24.83
N VAL A 212 17.28 16.75 -23.90
CA VAL A 212 17.91 18.08 -24.06
C VAL A 212 19.34 18.02 -24.57
N GLY A 213 19.84 16.82 -24.91
CA GLY A 213 21.19 16.63 -25.42
C GLY A 213 22.31 16.77 -24.37
N TRP A 214 21.97 16.73 -23.08
CA TRP A 214 22.97 16.74 -21.99
C TRP A 214 23.56 15.35 -21.72
N GLN A 215 22.92 14.32 -22.23
CA GLN A 215 23.42 12.94 -22.26
C GLN A 215 23.22 12.36 -23.66
N SER A 216 24.20 11.60 -24.17
CA SER A 216 24.07 10.92 -25.45
C SER A 216 23.07 9.77 -25.36
N SER A 217 22.22 9.59 -26.37
CA SER A 217 21.32 8.43 -26.47
C SER A 217 22.05 7.08 -26.57
N GLU A 218 23.32 7.07 -27.03
CA GLU A 218 24.15 5.87 -27.03
C GLU A 218 24.61 5.45 -25.63
N GLN A 219 24.61 6.40 -24.67
CA GLN A 219 24.96 6.16 -23.28
C GLN A 219 23.70 5.87 -22.48
N ALA A 220 23.27 4.62 -22.47
CA ALA A 220 22.06 4.18 -21.79
C ALA A 220 22.18 4.17 -20.25
N ASP A 221 23.41 4.16 -19.69
CA ASP A 221 23.63 4.13 -18.23
C ASP A 221 23.45 5.53 -17.63
N PRO A 222 22.74 5.67 -16.50
CA PRO A 222 22.58 6.93 -15.79
C PRO A 222 23.94 7.44 -15.26
N TYR A 223 24.14 8.75 -15.25
CA TYR A 223 25.32 9.34 -14.63
C TYR A 223 25.39 9.00 -13.13
N LEU A 224 26.61 8.90 -12.59
CA LEU A 224 26.83 8.56 -11.19
C LEU A 224 26.07 9.50 -10.22
N TRP A 225 26.02 10.81 -10.52
CA TRP A 225 25.28 11.74 -9.69
C TRP A 225 23.77 11.47 -9.67
N VAL A 226 23.18 10.97 -10.78
CA VAL A 226 21.78 10.56 -10.85
C VAL A 226 21.55 9.35 -9.94
N ILE A 227 22.44 8.35 -10.01
CA ILE A 227 22.39 7.17 -9.16
C ILE A 227 22.43 7.57 -7.68
N ILE A 228 23.39 8.42 -7.31
CA ILE A 228 23.54 8.90 -5.92
C ILE A 228 22.30 9.68 -5.48
N ALA A 229 21.79 10.60 -6.30
CA ALA A 229 20.61 11.41 -5.97
C ALA A 229 19.38 10.52 -5.73
N CYS A 230 19.09 9.57 -6.62
CA CYS A 230 17.99 8.63 -6.47
C CYS A 230 18.19 7.70 -5.26
N ALA A 231 19.40 7.14 -5.07
CA ALA A 231 19.71 6.27 -3.93
C ALA A 231 19.46 6.98 -2.58
N VAL A 232 19.91 8.22 -2.45
CA VAL A 232 19.69 9.02 -1.23
C VAL A 232 18.22 9.35 -1.06
N THR A 233 17.54 9.72 -2.13
CA THR A 233 16.15 10.17 -2.09
C THR A 233 15.18 9.05 -1.73
N ILE A 234 15.32 7.87 -2.36
CA ILE A 234 14.50 6.71 -2.00
C ILE A 234 14.78 6.23 -0.57
N ALA A 235 16.03 6.29 -0.12
CA ALA A 235 16.40 5.93 1.25
C ALA A 235 15.77 6.89 2.28
N LEU A 236 15.80 8.19 2.03
CA LEU A 236 15.14 9.20 2.89
C LEU A 236 13.63 8.97 2.95
N GLY A 237 12.98 8.70 1.83
CA GLY A 237 11.57 8.33 1.79
C GLY A 237 11.28 7.08 2.60
N THR A 238 12.07 6.02 2.41
CA THR A 238 11.96 4.75 3.14
C THR A 238 12.10 4.93 4.66
N TYR A 239 13.02 5.78 5.09
CA TYR A 239 13.25 6.08 6.51
C TYR A 239 12.03 6.71 7.20
N LEU A 240 11.24 7.53 6.50
CA LEU A 240 10.00 8.06 7.05
C LEU A 240 8.96 6.97 7.32
N GLY A 241 8.98 5.91 6.54
CA GLY A 241 8.10 4.75 6.67
C GLY A 241 6.66 5.01 6.22
N GLY A 242 6.11 4.09 5.45
CA GLY A 242 4.71 4.10 4.98
C GLY A 242 3.75 3.48 5.99
N TRP A 243 3.64 4.00 7.20
CA TRP A 243 2.95 3.36 8.33
C TRP A 243 1.50 2.96 8.03
N ARG A 244 0.76 3.73 7.20
CA ARG A 244 -0.60 3.38 6.77
C ARG A 244 -0.64 2.11 5.92
N ILE A 245 0.31 2.00 4.99
CA ILE A 245 0.41 0.84 4.09
C ILE A 245 1.01 -0.34 4.84
N ILE A 246 2.00 -0.12 5.72
CA ILE A 246 2.55 -1.13 6.63
C ILE A 246 1.44 -1.79 7.45
N ARG A 247 0.49 -0.99 7.96
CA ARG A 247 -0.68 -1.51 8.68
C ARG A 247 -1.57 -2.37 7.78
N THR A 248 -1.81 -1.96 6.55
CA THR A 248 -2.67 -2.69 5.61
C THR A 248 -2.04 -4.02 5.17
N LEU A 249 -0.76 -4.02 4.78
CA LEU A 249 -0.06 -5.23 4.33
C LEU A 249 0.25 -6.18 5.48
N GLY A 250 0.70 -5.64 6.63
CA GLY A 250 1.13 -6.47 7.75
C GLY A 250 -0.01 -7.19 8.46
N LYS A 251 -1.23 -6.63 8.42
CA LYS A 251 -2.39 -7.17 9.15
C LYS A 251 -3.66 -7.26 8.32
N GLY A 252 -3.79 -6.43 7.30
CA GLY A 252 -5.03 -6.29 6.54
C GLY A 252 -5.33 -7.47 5.62
N LEU A 253 -4.31 -8.18 5.13
CA LEU A 253 -4.47 -9.28 4.16
C LEU A 253 -4.66 -10.65 4.83
N THR A 254 -3.78 -11.01 5.74
CA THR A 254 -3.80 -12.28 6.47
C THR A 254 -3.08 -12.14 7.79
N GLU A 255 -3.30 -13.07 8.71
CA GLU A 255 -2.48 -13.17 9.91
C GLU A 255 -1.15 -13.84 9.57
N VAL A 256 -0.07 -13.07 9.54
CA VAL A 256 1.26 -13.56 9.17
C VAL A 256 1.98 -14.07 10.42
N LYS A 257 2.49 -15.31 10.36
CA LYS A 257 3.42 -15.89 11.33
C LYS A 257 4.86 -15.85 10.76
N PRO A 258 5.92 -15.97 11.58
CA PRO A 258 7.30 -15.85 11.10
C PRO A 258 7.65 -16.77 9.93
N ALA A 259 7.21 -18.02 9.91
CA ALA A 259 7.43 -18.93 8.78
C ALA A 259 6.73 -18.50 7.50
N GLN A 260 5.52 -17.90 7.60
CA GLN A 260 4.81 -17.33 6.46
C GLN A 260 5.52 -16.08 5.94
N GLY A 261 5.97 -15.20 6.87
CA GLY A 261 6.73 -14.00 6.54
C GLY A 261 8.02 -14.37 5.80
N PHE A 262 8.80 -15.29 6.34
CA PHE A 262 10.00 -15.81 5.69
C PHE A 262 9.73 -16.33 4.28
N SER A 263 8.70 -17.13 4.09
CA SER A 263 8.33 -17.67 2.77
C SER A 263 7.86 -16.59 1.80
N ALA A 264 7.04 -15.64 2.26
CA ALA A 264 6.55 -14.53 1.45
C ALA A 264 7.69 -13.62 0.99
N GLU A 265 8.58 -13.25 1.90
CA GLU A 265 9.71 -12.37 1.61
C GLU A 265 10.77 -13.06 0.74
N SER A 266 11.05 -14.36 0.95
CA SER A 266 11.93 -15.14 0.06
C SER A 266 11.41 -15.14 -1.38
N SER A 267 10.10 -15.37 -1.55
CA SER A 267 9.46 -15.33 -2.86
C SER A 267 9.51 -13.94 -3.48
N THR A 268 9.23 -12.91 -2.68
CA THR A 268 9.25 -11.51 -3.11
C THR A 268 10.65 -11.10 -3.58
N ALA A 269 11.67 -11.34 -2.75
CA ALA A 269 13.06 -10.99 -3.07
C ALA A 269 13.54 -11.72 -4.35
N ALA A 270 13.30 -13.03 -4.44
CA ALA A 270 13.69 -13.81 -5.60
C ALA A 270 13.01 -13.30 -6.89
N THR A 271 11.71 -13.00 -6.84
CA THR A 271 10.96 -12.51 -7.99
C THR A 271 11.45 -11.13 -8.44
N ILE A 272 11.67 -10.19 -7.49
CA ILE A 272 12.11 -8.83 -7.82
C ILE A 272 13.54 -8.85 -8.35
N LEU A 273 14.47 -9.54 -7.69
CA LEU A 273 15.88 -9.60 -8.13
C LEU A 273 16.02 -10.26 -9.51
N ALA A 274 15.32 -11.38 -9.72
CA ALA A 274 15.32 -12.02 -11.04
C ALA A 274 14.79 -11.10 -12.13
N SER A 275 13.67 -10.39 -11.87
CA SER A 275 13.08 -9.48 -12.86
C SER A 275 13.99 -8.27 -13.15
N SER A 276 14.63 -7.73 -12.12
CA SER A 276 15.54 -6.58 -12.27
C SER A 276 16.75 -6.94 -13.12
N ALA A 277 17.27 -8.17 -12.99
CA ALA A 277 18.38 -8.67 -13.81
C ALA A 277 18.02 -8.78 -15.32
N PHE A 278 16.72 -8.95 -15.64
CA PHE A 278 16.21 -8.95 -17.00
C PHE A 278 15.64 -7.59 -17.45
N GLY A 279 15.87 -6.53 -16.68
CA GLY A 279 15.40 -5.19 -16.98
C GLY A 279 13.87 -5.01 -16.91
N PHE A 280 13.14 -5.92 -16.24
CA PHE A 280 11.70 -5.73 -16.05
C PHE A 280 11.41 -4.77 -14.90
N ALA A 281 10.72 -3.69 -15.20
CA ALA A 281 10.26 -2.70 -14.21
C ALA A 281 9.03 -3.18 -13.46
N LEU A 282 9.14 -4.24 -12.66
CA LEU A 282 8.01 -4.82 -11.94
C LEU A 282 7.43 -3.88 -10.88
N SER A 283 6.18 -4.15 -10.52
CA SER A 283 5.56 -3.60 -9.33
C SER A 283 5.93 -4.43 -8.10
N THR A 284 6.84 -3.90 -7.29
CA THR A 284 7.27 -4.51 -6.03
C THR A 284 6.10 -4.72 -5.06
N THR A 285 5.13 -3.79 -5.05
CA THR A 285 3.91 -3.87 -4.24
C THR A 285 3.00 -5.03 -4.65
N GLN A 286 2.84 -5.27 -5.95
CA GLN A 286 2.02 -6.39 -6.43
C GLN A 286 2.68 -7.73 -6.11
N VAL A 287 4.01 -7.84 -6.30
CA VAL A 287 4.78 -9.04 -5.96
C VAL A 287 4.70 -9.33 -4.46
N ALA A 288 4.96 -8.34 -3.60
CA ALA A 288 4.89 -8.50 -2.15
C ALA A 288 3.49 -8.89 -1.67
N SER A 289 2.46 -8.21 -2.17
CA SER A 289 1.07 -8.52 -1.79
C SER A 289 0.64 -9.92 -2.27
N GLY A 290 1.03 -10.32 -3.49
CA GLY A 290 0.80 -11.65 -4.02
C GLY A 290 1.46 -12.73 -3.15
N SER A 291 2.73 -12.50 -2.76
CA SER A 291 3.47 -13.39 -1.87
C SER A 291 2.83 -13.52 -0.48
N VAL A 292 2.34 -12.41 0.11
CA VAL A 292 1.65 -12.43 1.41
C VAL A 292 0.33 -13.22 1.31
N ILE A 293 -0.45 -13.03 0.26
CA ILE A 293 -1.68 -13.81 0.00
C ILE A 293 -1.33 -15.29 -0.17
N GLY A 294 -0.34 -15.60 -1.00
CA GLY A 294 0.11 -16.97 -1.24
C GLY A 294 0.57 -17.68 0.03
N SER A 295 1.37 -17.00 0.86
CA SER A 295 1.81 -17.54 2.14
C SER A 295 0.65 -17.77 3.11
N GLY A 296 -0.36 -16.90 3.10
CA GLY A 296 -1.60 -17.08 3.86
C GLY A 296 -2.36 -18.32 3.45
N LEU A 297 -2.50 -18.58 2.14
CA LEU A 297 -3.15 -19.77 1.59
C LEU A 297 -2.35 -21.06 1.85
N GLY A 298 -1.02 -20.96 1.97
CA GLY A 298 -0.12 -22.09 2.22
C GLY A 298 -0.24 -22.68 3.62
N ARG A 299 -0.71 -21.93 4.62
CA ARG A 299 -0.87 -22.37 6.01
C ARG A 299 -2.29 -22.90 6.27
N ARG A 300 -2.40 -24.10 6.83
CA ARG A 300 -3.69 -24.64 7.29
C ARG A 300 -4.25 -23.81 8.44
N GLY A 301 -5.54 -23.41 8.33
CA GLY A 301 -6.22 -22.59 9.34
C GLY A 301 -5.92 -21.10 9.29
N SER A 302 -5.11 -20.65 8.34
CA SER A 302 -4.97 -19.22 8.03
C SER A 302 -6.13 -18.75 7.15
N THR A 303 -6.60 -17.51 7.39
CA THR A 303 -7.67 -16.89 6.60
C THR A 303 -7.13 -15.70 5.83
N VAL A 304 -7.37 -15.69 4.52
CA VAL A 304 -7.13 -14.50 3.69
C VAL A 304 -8.37 -13.62 3.70
N ARG A 305 -8.18 -12.34 3.98
CA ARG A 305 -9.28 -11.36 3.96
C ARG A 305 -9.56 -10.90 2.54
N TRP A 306 -10.34 -11.66 1.81
CA TRP A 306 -10.64 -11.44 0.38
C TRP A 306 -11.23 -10.06 0.10
N ARG A 307 -11.96 -9.46 1.04
CA ARG A 307 -12.46 -8.07 0.90
C ARG A 307 -11.32 -7.06 0.81
N THR A 308 -10.27 -7.23 1.61
CA THR A 308 -9.07 -6.38 1.54
C THR A 308 -8.28 -6.66 0.27
N ALA A 309 -8.07 -7.94 -0.06
CA ALA A 309 -7.39 -8.33 -1.30
C ALA A 309 -8.11 -7.76 -2.54
N GLY A 310 -9.44 -7.83 -2.60
CA GLY A 310 -10.24 -7.26 -3.69
C GLY A 310 -10.11 -5.72 -3.78
N ARG A 311 -10.08 -5.00 -2.65
CA ARG A 311 -9.84 -3.54 -2.65
C ARG A 311 -8.45 -3.20 -3.18
N ILE A 312 -7.44 -3.99 -2.82
CA ILE A 312 -6.07 -3.81 -3.32
C ILE A 312 -6.01 -4.10 -4.83
N ALA A 313 -6.64 -5.18 -5.30
CA ALA A 313 -6.71 -5.52 -6.72
C ALA A 313 -7.40 -4.44 -7.56
N ILE A 314 -8.50 -3.86 -7.06
CA ILE A 314 -9.14 -2.69 -7.69
C ILE A 314 -8.19 -1.50 -7.72
N GLY A 315 -7.46 -1.24 -6.62
CA GLY A 315 -6.43 -0.20 -6.59
C GLY A 315 -5.36 -0.40 -7.66
N TRP A 316 -4.89 -1.63 -7.88
CA TRP A 316 -3.91 -1.94 -8.93
C TRP A 316 -4.48 -1.69 -10.33
N LEU A 317 -5.71 -2.14 -10.60
CA LEU A 317 -6.37 -1.94 -11.89
C LEU A 317 -6.59 -0.46 -12.22
N LEU A 318 -6.95 0.34 -11.21
CA LEU A 318 -7.21 1.76 -11.37
C LEU A 318 -5.94 2.61 -11.43
N THR A 319 -4.79 2.11 -10.96
CA THR A 319 -3.57 2.91 -10.82
C THR A 319 -3.10 3.49 -12.16
N LEU A 320 -2.94 2.65 -13.18
CA LEU A 320 -2.45 3.08 -14.49
C LEU A 320 -3.41 4.09 -15.17
N PRO A 321 -4.73 3.82 -15.29
CA PRO A 321 -5.65 4.76 -15.92
C PRO A 321 -5.85 6.04 -15.10
N ALA A 322 -5.86 5.98 -13.77
CA ALA A 322 -6.08 7.16 -12.94
C ALA A 322 -4.87 8.10 -12.93
N ALA A 323 -3.65 7.57 -12.78
CA ALA A 323 -2.44 8.36 -12.91
C ALA A 323 -2.30 8.93 -14.32
N GLY A 324 -2.70 8.13 -15.35
CA GLY A 324 -2.74 8.56 -16.75
C GLY A 324 -3.71 9.70 -16.97
N ALA A 325 -4.90 9.64 -16.40
CA ALA A 325 -5.89 10.73 -16.50
C ALA A 325 -5.37 12.04 -15.89
N VAL A 326 -4.71 11.96 -14.72
CA VAL A 326 -4.12 13.16 -14.10
C VAL A 326 -2.96 13.71 -14.95
N GLY A 327 -2.07 12.84 -15.44
CA GLY A 327 -0.99 13.24 -16.34
C GLY A 327 -1.50 13.84 -17.65
N ALA A 328 -2.58 13.28 -18.23
CA ALA A 328 -3.23 13.80 -19.41
C ALA A 328 -3.84 15.19 -19.16
N LEU A 329 -4.49 15.41 -18.03
CA LEU A 329 -5.05 16.73 -17.67
C LEU A 329 -3.94 17.78 -17.50
N ALA A 330 -2.84 17.43 -16.84
CA ALA A 330 -1.68 18.31 -16.74
C ALA A 330 -1.09 18.61 -18.13
N ALA A 331 -0.93 17.61 -18.98
CA ALA A 331 -0.46 17.80 -20.35
C ALA A 331 -1.38 18.70 -21.18
N LEU A 332 -2.70 18.63 -21.01
CA LEU A 332 -3.67 19.52 -21.65
C LEU A 332 -3.45 20.98 -21.24
N LEU A 333 -3.24 21.26 -19.96
CA LEU A 333 -2.94 22.62 -19.50
C LEU A 333 -1.67 23.16 -20.12
N ILE A 334 -0.63 22.31 -20.23
CA ILE A 334 0.64 22.69 -20.84
C ILE A 334 0.47 22.96 -22.34
N THR A 335 -0.26 22.09 -23.06
CA THR A 335 -0.46 22.24 -24.50
C THR A 335 -1.28 23.51 -24.85
N TRP A 336 -2.21 23.91 -23.99
CA TRP A 336 -3.04 25.12 -24.22
C TRP A 336 -2.36 26.39 -23.76
N LEU A 337 -1.61 26.39 -22.67
CA LEU A 337 -1.09 27.58 -22.00
C LEU A 337 0.44 27.71 -22.10
N GLY A 338 1.14 26.73 -22.68
CA GLY A 338 2.60 26.71 -22.79
C GLY A 338 3.28 26.78 -21.41
N LEU A 339 4.21 27.69 -21.25
CA LEU A 339 4.96 27.87 -19.99
C LEU A 339 4.06 28.23 -18.79
N TRP A 340 2.97 28.95 -19.01
CA TRP A 340 2.00 29.24 -17.96
C TRP A 340 1.29 27.96 -17.48
N GLY A 341 1.06 27.00 -18.40
CA GLY A 341 0.54 25.67 -18.05
C GLY A 341 1.45 24.94 -17.07
N ILE A 342 2.77 24.94 -17.31
CA ILE A 342 3.75 24.33 -16.39
C ILE A 342 3.71 25.00 -15.01
N ALA A 343 3.64 26.33 -14.97
CA ALA A 343 3.57 27.07 -13.70
C ALA A 343 2.28 26.76 -12.92
N ILE A 344 1.14 26.73 -13.61
CA ILE A 344 -0.16 26.39 -13.02
C ILE A 344 -0.15 24.95 -12.50
N ASP A 345 0.32 24.01 -13.28
CA ASP A 345 0.44 22.60 -12.88
C ASP A 345 1.33 22.41 -11.66
N ALA A 346 2.47 23.12 -11.61
CA ALA A 346 3.36 23.08 -10.44
C ALA A 346 2.64 23.57 -9.17
N VAL A 347 1.89 24.68 -9.27
CA VAL A 347 1.12 25.23 -8.14
C VAL A 347 -0.01 24.28 -7.72
N LEU A 348 -0.76 23.74 -8.69
CA LEU A 348 -1.84 22.80 -8.43
C LEU A 348 -1.32 21.50 -7.79
N ALA A 349 -0.24 20.94 -8.34
CA ALA A 349 0.40 19.75 -7.78
C ALA A 349 0.87 19.98 -6.33
N LEU A 350 1.52 21.12 -6.08
CA LEU A 350 1.95 21.51 -4.74
C LEU A 350 0.75 21.66 -3.78
N ALA A 351 -0.32 22.32 -4.23
CA ALA A 351 -1.54 22.48 -3.44
C ALA A 351 -2.19 21.13 -3.10
N VAL A 352 -2.26 20.20 -4.07
CA VAL A 352 -2.78 18.84 -3.86
C VAL A 352 -1.90 18.08 -2.87
N ILE A 353 -0.58 18.10 -3.04
CA ILE A 353 0.37 17.42 -2.16
C ILE A 353 0.24 17.94 -0.72
N ILE A 354 0.23 19.27 -0.55
CA ILE A 354 0.08 19.90 0.77
C ILE A 354 -1.29 19.54 1.36
N GLY A 355 -2.36 19.60 0.58
CA GLY A 355 -3.71 19.26 1.02
C GLY A 355 -3.82 17.81 1.50
N LEU A 356 -3.28 16.85 0.74
CA LEU A 356 -3.23 15.44 1.12
C LEU A 356 -2.37 15.22 2.36
N PHE A 357 -1.22 15.90 2.46
CA PHE A 357 -0.35 15.83 3.63
C PHE A 357 -1.03 16.38 4.88
N LEU A 358 -1.65 17.57 4.82
CA LEU A 358 -2.39 18.15 5.94
C LEU A 358 -3.57 17.26 6.36
N ARG A 359 -4.28 16.68 5.38
CA ARG A 359 -5.35 15.72 5.65
C ARG A 359 -4.84 14.46 6.36
N SER A 360 -3.64 14.01 6.02
CA SER A 360 -3.02 12.83 6.65
C SER A 360 -2.72 13.03 8.13
N ARG A 361 -2.50 14.27 8.57
CA ARG A 361 -2.17 14.59 9.98
C ARG A 361 -3.36 14.44 10.91
N LYS A 362 -4.61 14.52 10.41
CA LYS A 362 -5.82 14.39 11.24
C LYS A 362 -5.97 13.00 11.88
N ASP A 363 -5.56 11.94 11.14
CA ASP A 363 -5.60 10.56 11.60
C ASP A 363 -4.21 9.93 11.42
N ALA A 364 -3.22 10.48 12.10
CA ALA A 364 -1.83 10.10 11.87
C ALA A 364 -1.56 8.66 12.32
N VAL A 365 -1.11 7.82 11.37
CA VAL A 365 -0.56 6.50 11.66
C VAL A 365 0.95 6.65 11.80
N THR A 366 1.48 6.20 12.93
CA THR A 366 2.89 6.34 13.32
C THR A 366 3.48 4.97 13.65
N SER A 367 4.79 4.92 13.83
CA SER A 367 5.48 3.70 14.30
C SER A 367 4.95 3.17 15.64
N ALA A 368 4.32 4.01 16.46
CA ALA A 368 3.80 3.64 17.76
C ALA A 368 2.40 3.01 17.68
N ASN A 369 1.57 3.42 16.70
CA ASN A 369 0.17 2.99 16.60
C ASN A 369 -0.13 2.12 15.36
N ALA A 370 0.80 1.99 14.42
CA ALA A 370 0.59 1.17 13.21
C ALA A 370 0.24 -0.29 13.54
N MET A 371 0.73 -0.80 14.68
CA MET A 371 0.52 -2.16 15.16
C MET A 371 -0.15 -2.24 16.54
N SER A 372 -0.75 -1.15 17.06
CA SER A 372 -1.39 -1.12 18.38
C SER A 372 -2.52 -2.13 18.52
N ASP A 373 -3.29 -2.34 17.43
CA ASP A 373 -4.39 -3.32 17.40
C ASP A 373 -3.89 -4.80 17.44
N VAL A 374 -2.56 -5.06 17.27
CA VAL A 374 -1.97 -6.41 17.41
C VAL A 374 -1.88 -6.79 18.88
N ALA A 375 -1.59 -5.83 19.76
CA ALA A 375 -1.51 -6.07 21.19
C ALA A 375 -2.89 -6.35 21.82
N GLU A 376 -3.99 -5.88 21.18
CA GLU A 376 -5.36 -6.08 21.69
C GLU A 376 -6.04 -7.36 21.19
N SER A 377 -5.63 -7.93 20.05
CA SER A 377 -6.32 -9.07 19.42
C SER A 377 -5.55 -10.40 19.41
N GLY A 378 -4.30 -10.39 19.78
CA GLY A 378 -3.47 -11.60 19.84
C GLY A 378 -2.73 -11.69 21.18
N LEU A 379 -2.70 -12.86 21.78
CA LEU A 379 -1.75 -13.18 22.84
C LEU A 379 -0.39 -12.62 22.42
N ALA A 380 0.03 -11.57 23.10
CA ALA A 380 1.34 -10.97 22.89
C ALA A 380 2.34 -12.12 22.99
N ILE A 381 3.10 -12.35 21.92
CA ILE A 381 4.28 -13.20 22.01
C ILE A 381 5.18 -12.44 22.97
N GLU A 382 5.24 -12.87 24.22
CA GLU A 382 6.18 -12.32 25.18
C GLU A 382 7.56 -12.47 24.55
N HIS A 383 8.20 -11.33 24.34
CA HIS A 383 9.58 -11.32 23.89
C HIS A 383 10.40 -12.03 24.96
N PRO A 384 11.20 -13.09 24.63
CA PRO A 384 12.03 -13.75 25.60
C PRO A 384 13.06 -12.80 26.28
N ASP A 385 13.34 -11.67 25.65
CA ASP A 385 14.26 -10.62 26.14
C ASP A 385 13.59 -9.48 26.90
N THR A 386 12.27 -9.52 27.09
CA THR A 386 11.63 -8.56 28.01
C THR A 386 11.74 -9.18 29.41
N PRO A 387 12.54 -8.60 30.32
CA PRO A 387 12.54 -9.07 31.68
C PRO A 387 11.10 -9.07 32.21
N PRO A 388 10.69 -10.09 32.97
CA PRO A 388 9.34 -10.16 33.52
C PRO A 388 9.03 -8.82 34.19
N PRO A 389 7.82 -8.27 34.01
CA PRO A 389 7.48 -6.96 34.54
C PRO A 389 7.81 -6.94 36.02
N THR A 390 8.53 -5.92 36.44
CA THR A 390 8.87 -5.75 37.87
C THR A 390 7.57 -5.74 38.68
N ARG A 391 7.61 -6.13 39.94
CA ARG A 391 6.44 -6.13 40.85
C ARG A 391 5.68 -4.79 40.83
N ARG A 392 6.39 -3.69 40.56
CA ARG A 392 5.80 -2.35 40.42
C ARG A 392 5.03 -2.22 39.08
N GLN A 393 5.57 -2.76 38.01
CA GLN A 393 4.90 -2.77 36.67
C GLN A 393 3.71 -3.72 36.65
N GLN A 394 3.80 -4.89 37.30
CA GLN A 394 2.66 -5.79 37.46
C GLN A 394 1.51 -5.13 38.21
N ARG A 395 1.76 -4.45 39.33
CA ARG A 395 0.72 -3.69 40.06
C ARG A 395 0.09 -2.57 39.21
N ILE A 396 0.88 -1.92 38.35
CA ILE A 396 0.33 -0.89 37.43
C ILE A 396 -0.54 -1.52 36.35
N ILE A 397 -0.16 -2.68 35.81
CA ILE A 397 -0.94 -3.43 34.81
C ILE A 397 -2.25 -3.91 35.43
N GLU A 398 -2.20 -4.51 36.62
CA GLU A 398 -3.35 -4.99 37.39
C GLU A 398 -4.29 -3.81 37.74
N ALA A 399 -3.75 -2.71 38.24
CA ALA A 399 -4.54 -1.50 38.55
C ALA A 399 -5.21 -0.89 37.31
N LYS A 400 -4.55 -0.90 36.14
CA LYS A 400 -5.15 -0.46 34.87
C LYS A 400 -6.23 -1.42 34.39
N ALA A 401 -6.02 -2.73 34.52
CA ALA A 401 -7.03 -3.73 34.17
C ALA A 401 -8.28 -3.62 35.06
N GLU A 402 -8.10 -3.45 36.39
CA GLU A 402 -9.20 -3.20 37.30
C GLU A 402 -9.93 -1.88 37.03
N ALA A 403 -9.20 -0.80 36.72
CA ALA A 403 -9.80 0.48 36.38
C ALA A 403 -10.64 0.40 35.10
N LYS A 404 -10.17 -0.33 34.08
CA LYS A 404 -10.89 -0.61 32.83
C LYS A 404 -12.17 -1.42 33.12
N ALA A 405 -12.05 -2.51 33.88
CA ALA A 405 -13.19 -3.33 34.24
C ALA A 405 -14.27 -2.55 35.05
N ARG A 406 -13.84 -1.68 35.98
CA ARG A 406 -14.74 -0.78 36.72
C ARG A 406 -15.39 0.26 35.81
N ALA A 407 -14.70 0.78 34.81
CA ALA A 407 -15.25 1.73 33.83
C ALA A 407 -16.31 1.04 32.95
N GLU A 408 -16.04 -0.13 32.43
CA GLU A 408 -16.99 -0.94 31.65
C GLU A 408 -18.22 -1.35 32.45
N ALA A 409 -18.04 -1.73 33.72
CA ALA A 409 -19.13 -2.04 34.62
C ALA A 409 -20.03 -0.80 34.88
N ARG A 410 -19.42 0.38 35.07
CA ARG A 410 -20.16 1.64 35.23
C ARG A 410 -20.94 2.03 33.98
N GLU A 411 -20.38 1.81 32.79
CA GLU A 411 -21.10 2.06 31.53
C GLU A 411 -22.30 1.12 31.36
N LYS A 412 -22.14 -0.17 31.68
CA LYS A 412 -23.24 -1.13 31.65
C LYS A 412 -24.36 -0.75 32.61
N VAL A 413 -24.03 -0.33 33.84
CA VAL A 413 -25.03 0.14 34.81
C VAL A 413 -25.74 1.42 34.34
N LYS A 414 -25.00 2.37 33.74
CA LYS A 414 -25.60 3.58 33.15
C LYS A 414 -26.52 3.26 31.96
N ALA A 415 -26.13 2.33 31.11
CA ALA A 415 -26.92 1.89 29.96
C ALA A 415 -28.22 1.21 30.44
N GLN A 416 -28.12 0.36 31.45
CA GLN A 416 -29.29 -0.30 32.07
C GLN A 416 -30.25 0.71 32.73
N ALA A 417 -29.72 1.65 33.54
CA ALA A 417 -30.50 2.70 34.15
C ALA A 417 -31.23 3.59 33.13
N LYS A 418 -30.57 3.86 31.97
CA LYS A 418 -31.17 4.63 30.88
C LYS A 418 -32.28 3.84 30.16
N ALA A 419 -32.10 2.52 30.02
CA ALA A 419 -33.15 1.63 29.49
C ALA A 419 -34.35 1.54 30.41
N ASP A 420 -34.14 1.39 31.73
CA ASP A 420 -35.19 1.33 32.73
C ASP A 420 -35.95 2.66 32.85
N ALA A 421 -35.25 3.79 32.77
CA ALA A 421 -35.88 5.12 32.76
C ALA A 421 -36.76 5.31 31.52
N LYS A 422 -36.30 4.84 30.35
CA LYS A 422 -37.08 4.90 29.10
C LYS A 422 -38.31 3.98 29.15
N ALA A 423 -38.17 2.80 29.74
CA ALA A 423 -39.31 1.88 29.96
C ALA A 423 -40.34 2.46 30.92
N LYS A 424 -39.92 3.07 32.04
CA LYS A 424 -40.81 3.77 32.98
C LYS A 424 -41.53 4.97 32.35
N ALA A 425 -40.84 5.74 31.50
CA ALA A 425 -41.43 6.87 30.78
C ALA A 425 -42.49 6.39 29.77
N ALA A 426 -42.20 5.30 29.02
CA ALA A 426 -43.16 4.69 28.10
C ALA A 426 -44.40 4.14 28.82
N ALA A 427 -44.23 3.48 29.98
CA ALA A 427 -45.33 2.99 30.79
C ALA A 427 -46.18 4.12 31.37
N LYS A 428 -45.57 5.27 31.71
CA LYS A 428 -46.30 6.47 32.21
C LYS A 428 -47.06 7.19 31.08
N ALA A 429 -46.55 7.15 29.86
CA ALA A 429 -47.22 7.68 28.66
C ALA A 429 -48.46 6.82 28.29
N ALA A 430 -48.34 5.50 28.38
CA ALA A 430 -49.44 4.57 28.11
C ALA A 430 -50.59 4.66 29.12
N LYS A 431 -50.33 5.13 30.36
CA LYS A 431 -51.37 5.37 31.38
C LYS A 431 -52.08 6.73 31.25
N LYS A 432 -51.63 7.61 30.35
CA LYS A 432 -52.19 8.98 30.17
C LYS A 432 -53.15 9.14 28.99
N THR A 433 -53.46 8.06 28.26
CA THR A 433 -54.51 8.12 27.23
C THR A 433 -55.88 8.09 27.90
N PRO A 434 -56.76 9.10 27.74
CA PRO A 434 -58.08 9.11 28.27
C PRO A 434 -58.97 8.06 27.60
N LYS A 435 -59.65 7.27 28.38
CA LYS A 435 -60.82 6.47 27.93
C LYS A 435 -61.90 7.44 27.47
N THR A 436 -62.02 7.75 26.23
CA THR A 436 -63.27 8.32 25.67
C THR A 436 -64.18 7.18 25.36
N GLY A 437 -65.20 7.08 26.22
CA GLY A 437 -66.34 6.26 25.98
C GLY A 437 -67.23 6.88 24.86
N ALA A 438 -67.69 6.04 23.98
CA ALA A 438 -68.90 6.29 23.22
C ALA A 438 -69.63 4.96 23.06
N SER A 439 -70.72 4.83 23.83
CA SER A 439 -71.77 3.87 23.63
C SER A 439 -72.51 4.13 22.34
N THR A 440 -72.69 3.10 21.52
CA THR A 440 -73.91 2.94 20.72
C THR A 440 -74.19 1.44 20.53
N ARG A 441 -75.39 1.10 21.01
CA ARG A 441 -76.11 -0.13 20.76
C ARG A 441 -76.43 -0.22 19.25
N VAL A 442 -76.57 -1.45 18.70
CA VAL A 442 -77.81 -2.04 18.21
C VAL A 442 -77.46 -3.29 17.38
N ASP A 443 -78.14 -4.39 17.81
CA ASP A 443 -78.67 -5.59 17.10
C ASP A 443 -77.74 -6.52 16.29
N GLY A 444 -77.81 -7.83 16.70
CA GLY A 444 -77.44 -9.04 15.97
C GLY A 444 -78.54 -9.42 14.95
N PRO A 445 -78.63 -10.71 14.45
CA PRO A 445 -77.87 -11.95 14.75
C PRO A 445 -77.42 -12.74 13.48
N GLY A 446 -76.76 -13.84 13.66
CA GLY A 446 -76.62 -14.89 12.62
C GLY A 446 -75.22 -15.55 12.62
N VAL A 447 -75.06 -16.62 13.34
CA VAL A 447 -74.96 -18.04 12.90
C VAL A 447 -73.95 -18.23 11.79
N ASP A 448 -72.84 -18.85 12.08
CA ASP A 448 -72.42 -20.23 11.76
C ASP A 448 -70.89 -20.43 11.97
N SER A 449 -70.60 -21.47 12.72
CA SER A 449 -69.31 -22.19 12.78
C SER A 449 -69.29 -23.25 11.66
N PRO A 450 -68.26 -24.11 11.50
CA PRO A 450 -66.83 -24.11 11.76
C PRO A 450 -66.00 -24.59 10.54
N GLU A 451 -64.70 -24.68 10.60
CA GLU A 451 -63.84 -25.82 10.19
C GLU A 451 -62.39 -25.39 9.97
N THR A 452 -61.58 -25.88 10.80
CA THR A 452 -60.52 -26.89 10.60
C THR A 452 -59.41 -26.60 9.58
N ALA A 453 -58.23 -26.71 10.08
CA ALA A 453 -57.17 -27.60 9.73
C ALA A 453 -55.88 -27.06 9.08
N LYS A 454 -54.81 -27.37 9.82
CA LYS A 454 -53.49 -27.91 9.37
C LYS A 454 -52.55 -26.98 8.59
N SER A 455 -51.38 -26.68 9.21
CA SER A 455 -50.10 -27.42 9.18
C SER A 455 -49.39 -27.44 7.79
N GLU A 456 -48.20 -27.05 7.86
CA GLU A 456 -46.95 -27.59 7.28
C GLU A 456 -45.98 -26.41 7.07
N GLU A 457 -44.90 -26.32 7.83
CA GLU A 457 -43.58 -26.95 7.72
C GLU A 457 -42.88 -26.74 6.38
N SER A 458 -41.62 -26.27 6.52
CA SER A 458 -40.44 -26.68 5.73
C SER A 458 -40.18 -25.98 4.39
N LYS A 459 -39.29 -25.09 4.33
CA LYS A 459 -37.88 -25.34 3.88
C LYS A 459 -37.04 -24.12 4.01
#